data_75d44857e9f4d99d5b356d1f23dad670
#
_entry.id   75d44857e9f4d99d5b356d1f23dad670
#
_cell.length_a   1.000
_cell.length_b   1.000
_cell.length_c   1.000
_cell.angle_alpha   90.00
_cell.angle_beta   90.00
_cell.angle_gamma   90.00
#
_symmetry.space_group_name_H-M   'P 1'
#
loop_
_entity.id
_entity.type
_entity.pdbx_description
1 polymer ?
#
loop_
_entity_poly.entity_id
_entity_poly.type
_entity_poly.pdbx_seq_one_letter_code
_entity_poly.pdbx_strand_id
1 'polypeptide(L)'
;MRNWLLPEYIEDVLPAEAAQIESLRRSLLDLLSTHGYQFVIPPMIEYLESLITGAGHDLDLATFKVVDQLSGRLMGVRADITPQAARIDAHMLNNQGVTRLCYAGSVLRTHPDGIAQTRQPMQISKFNA
;
A
#
# COMPACT_ATOMS: atom_id res chain seq x y z
N MET A 1 -14.17 28.28 11.05
CA MET A 1 -13.50 27.13 10.44
C MET A 1 -14.23 25.86 10.79
N ARG A 2 -14.46 25.01 9.83
CA ARG A 2 -15.07 23.70 10.07
C ARG A 2 -14.02 22.72 10.55
N ASN A 3 -14.20 22.11 11.72
CA ASN A 3 -13.22 21.18 12.28
C ASN A 3 -13.20 19.81 11.61
N TRP A 4 -14.16 19.54 10.74
CA TRP A 4 -14.28 18.25 10.06
C TRP A 4 -13.85 18.29 8.59
N LEU A 5 -13.21 19.39 8.15
CA LEU A 5 -12.67 19.45 6.80
C LEU A 5 -11.49 18.51 6.66
N LEU A 6 -11.52 17.72 5.59
CA LEU A 6 -10.42 16.84 5.23
C LEU A 6 -9.49 17.56 4.23
N PRO A 7 -8.24 17.10 4.13
CA PRO A 7 -7.33 17.62 3.09
C PRO A 7 -7.89 17.38 1.68
N GLU A 8 -7.39 18.12 0.73
CA GLU A 8 -7.80 17.96 -0.67
C GLU A 8 -7.51 16.53 -1.15
N TYR A 9 -8.47 15.95 -1.87
CA TYR A 9 -8.40 14.60 -2.42
C TYR A 9 -8.26 13.50 -1.38
N ILE A 10 -8.64 13.79 -0.14
CA ILE A 10 -8.80 12.81 0.94
C ILE A 10 -10.26 12.83 1.34
N GLU A 11 -10.90 11.67 1.34
CA GLU A 11 -12.34 11.57 1.63
C GLU A 11 -12.65 10.39 2.53
N ASP A 12 -13.76 10.53 3.26
CA ASP A 12 -14.36 9.38 3.91
C ASP A 12 -15.07 8.52 2.87
N VAL A 13 -14.97 7.21 3.03
CA VAL A 13 -15.77 6.27 2.24
C VAL A 13 -16.96 5.89 3.10
N LEU A 14 -18.16 6.29 2.68
CA LEU A 14 -19.38 6.12 3.46
C LEU A 14 -19.94 4.70 3.33
N PRO A 15 -20.91 4.31 4.21
CA PRO A 15 -21.26 2.89 4.37
C PRO A 15 -21.60 2.13 3.10
N ALA A 16 -22.38 2.72 2.18
CA ALA A 16 -22.78 2.00 0.97
C ALA A 16 -21.60 1.67 0.08
N GLU A 17 -20.72 2.65 -0.18
CA GLU A 17 -19.52 2.44 -0.98
C GLU A 17 -18.50 1.57 -0.25
N ALA A 18 -18.37 1.76 1.07
CA ALA A 18 -17.46 0.94 1.87
C ALA A 18 -17.85 -0.54 1.82
N ALA A 19 -19.14 -0.85 1.83
CA ALA A 19 -19.62 -2.23 1.70
C ALA A 19 -19.25 -2.83 0.34
N GLN A 20 -19.35 -2.04 -0.72
CA GLN A 20 -18.98 -2.49 -2.06
C GLN A 20 -17.46 -2.75 -2.17
N ILE A 21 -16.66 -1.85 -1.62
CA ILE A 21 -15.19 -2.00 -1.61
C ILE A 21 -14.79 -3.26 -0.83
N GLU A 22 -15.37 -3.47 0.35
CA GLU A 22 -15.05 -4.63 1.18
C GLU A 22 -15.49 -5.93 0.51
N SER A 23 -16.65 -5.95 -0.14
CA SER A 23 -17.10 -7.11 -0.90
C SER A 23 -16.15 -7.44 -2.05
N LEU A 24 -15.72 -6.44 -2.80
CA LEU A 24 -14.76 -6.60 -3.89
C LEU A 24 -13.41 -7.10 -3.36
N ARG A 25 -12.95 -6.52 -2.27
CA ARG A 25 -11.69 -6.90 -1.63
C ARG A 25 -11.69 -8.39 -1.28
N ARG A 26 -12.75 -8.87 -0.62
CA ARG A 26 -12.90 -10.29 -0.26
C ARG A 26 -12.92 -11.19 -1.47
N SER A 27 -13.69 -10.82 -2.49
CA SER A 27 -13.80 -11.62 -3.71
C SER A 27 -12.46 -11.76 -4.41
N LEU A 28 -11.69 -10.68 -4.51
CA LEU A 28 -10.38 -10.70 -5.16
C LEU A 28 -9.36 -11.51 -4.35
N LEU A 29 -9.33 -11.33 -3.03
CA LEU A 29 -8.40 -12.09 -2.20
C LEU A 29 -8.74 -13.59 -2.18
N ASP A 30 -10.01 -13.94 -2.16
CA ASP A 30 -10.43 -15.33 -2.24
C ASP A 30 -10.02 -15.94 -3.59
N LEU A 31 -10.21 -15.22 -4.67
CA LEU A 31 -9.79 -15.67 -6.00
C LEU A 31 -8.28 -15.90 -6.05
N LEU A 32 -7.49 -14.96 -5.54
CA LEU A 32 -6.04 -15.10 -5.50
C LEU A 32 -5.60 -16.29 -4.66
N SER A 33 -6.28 -16.53 -3.54
CA SER A 33 -6.01 -17.69 -2.68
C SER A 33 -6.20 -19.01 -3.44
N THR A 34 -7.23 -19.11 -4.29
CA THR A 34 -7.46 -20.32 -5.10
C THR A 34 -6.35 -20.56 -6.13
N HIS A 35 -5.56 -19.53 -6.45
CA HIS A 35 -4.43 -19.63 -7.36
C HIS A 35 -3.09 -19.76 -6.63
N GLY A 36 -3.12 -20.07 -5.34
CA GLY A 36 -1.91 -20.31 -4.55
C GLY A 36 -1.22 -19.07 -4.02
N TYR A 37 -1.85 -17.90 -4.09
CA TYR A 37 -1.29 -16.68 -3.52
C TYR A 37 -1.48 -16.66 -2.02
N GLN A 38 -0.42 -16.31 -1.29
CA GLN A 38 -0.43 -16.19 0.16
C GLN A 38 -0.52 -14.73 0.56
N PHE A 39 -1.40 -14.44 1.50
CA PHE A 39 -1.66 -13.08 1.94
C PHE A 39 -0.57 -12.58 2.88
N VAL A 40 -0.10 -11.35 2.64
CA VAL A 40 0.83 -10.66 3.51
C VAL A 40 0.28 -9.28 3.89
N ILE A 41 0.67 -8.80 5.05
CA ILE A 41 0.26 -7.49 5.56
C ILE A 41 1.52 -6.67 5.88
N PRO A 42 2.06 -5.95 4.90
CA PRO A 42 3.20 -5.07 5.15
C PRO A 42 2.80 -3.87 6.02
N PRO A 43 3.75 -3.24 6.72
CA PRO A 43 3.45 -2.05 7.51
C PRO A 43 3.13 -0.84 6.63
N MET A 44 2.36 0.10 7.17
CA MET A 44 2.04 1.34 6.46
C MET A 44 3.23 2.27 6.33
N ILE A 45 4.19 2.17 7.22
CA ILE A 45 5.31 3.10 7.32
C ILE A 45 6.60 2.32 7.46
N GLU A 46 7.63 2.75 6.76
CA GLU A 46 8.99 2.17 6.83
C GLU A 46 10.01 3.29 6.75
N TYR A 47 11.25 3.00 7.09
CA TYR A 47 12.34 3.93 6.82
C TYR A 47 12.35 4.24 5.33
N LEU A 48 12.49 5.52 5.00
CA LEU A 48 12.33 5.98 3.61
C LEU A 48 13.25 5.23 2.66
N GLU A 49 14.49 5.00 3.05
CA GLU A 49 15.47 4.29 2.23
C GLU A 49 15.06 2.86 1.92
N SER A 50 14.39 2.16 2.85
CA SER A 50 13.88 0.81 2.60
C SER A 50 12.68 0.83 1.68
N LEU A 51 11.83 1.83 1.83
CA LEU A 51 10.58 1.92 1.10
C LEU A 51 10.79 2.24 -0.38
N ILE A 52 11.80 3.04 -0.70
CA ILE A 52 12.05 3.50 -2.07
C ILE A 52 13.23 2.80 -2.75
N THR A 53 13.92 1.89 -2.05
CA THR A 53 15.04 1.16 -2.63
C THR A 53 14.57 0.34 -3.83
N GLY A 54 15.25 0.53 -4.97
CA GLY A 54 14.89 -0.14 -6.21
C GLY A 54 13.67 0.46 -6.91
N ALA A 55 13.03 1.46 -6.31
CA ALA A 55 11.89 2.14 -6.91
C ALA A 55 12.37 3.32 -7.76
N GLY A 56 11.54 3.75 -8.71
CA GLY A 56 11.83 4.90 -9.54
C GLY A 56 11.69 6.23 -8.82
N HIS A 57 12.17 7.27 -9.46
CA HIS A 57 12.07 8.65 -8.96
C HIS A 57 10.61 9.08 -8.72
N ASP A 58 9.70 8.60 -9.56
CA ASP A 58 8.28 8.93 -9.44
C ASP A 58 7.68 8.44 -8.13
N LEU A 59 8.09 7.27 -7.65
CA LEU A 59 7.62 6.75 -6.36
C LEU A 59 8.14 7.59 -5.21
N ASP A 60 9.40 8.03 -5.26
CA ASP A 60 9.96 8.92 -4.25
C ASP A 60 9.16 10.22 -4.15
N LEU A 61 8.84 10.84 -5.29
CA LEU A 61 8.04 12.06 -5.33
C LEU A 61 6.61 11.85 -4.83
N ALA A 62 6.05 10.65 -5.06
CA ALA A 62 4.70 10.32 -4.64
C ALA A 62 4.58 9.95 -3.16
N THR A 63 5.70 9.81 -2.45
CA THR A 63 5.74 9.30 -1.08
C THR A 63 5.69 10.44 -0.07
N PHE A 64 4.72 10.38 0.84
CA PHE A 64 4.70 11.24 2.02
C PHE A 64 5.85 10.88 2.95
N LYS A 65 6.59 11.89 3.39
CA LYS A 65 7.76 11.74 4.25
C LYS A 65 7.45 12.31 5.62
N VAL A 66 7.78 11.55 6.67
CA VAL A 66 7.57 11.96 8.05
C VAL A 66 8.82 11.63 8.86
N VAL A 67 9.05 12.40 9.92
CA VAL A 67 10.14 12.14 10.84
C VAL A 67 9.62 11.26 11.96
N ASP A 68 10.27 10.11 12.18
CA ASP A 68 9.97 9.24 13.30
C ASP A 68 10.45 9.89 14.60
N GLN A 69 9.53 10.20 15.49
CA GLN A 69 9.86 10.85 16.76
C GLN A 69 10.58 9.93 17.74
N LEU A 70 10.50 8.61 17.54
CA LEU A 70 11.19 7.64 18.37
C LEU A 70 12.68 7.55 18.04
N SER A 71 13.02 7.48 16.74
CA SER A 71 14.39 7.26 16.28
C SER A 71 15.03 8.53 15.71
N GLY A 72 14.25 9.54 15.37
CA GLY A 72 14.72 10.72 14.66
C GLY A 72 14.98 10.53 13.17
N ARG A 73 14.68 9.34 12.64
CA ARG A 73 14.95 9.00 11.24
C ARG A 73 13.77 9.37 10.34
N LEU A 74 14.10 9.61 9.07
CA LEU A 74 13.10 9.91 8.06
C LEU A 74 12.40 8.63 7.61
N MET A 75 11.08 8.65 7.63
CA MET A 75 10.23 7.54 7.23
C MET A 75 9.32 7.96 6.09
N GLY A 76 8.79 6.98 5.36
CA GLY A 76 7.78 7.19 4.34
C GLY A 76 6.52 6.42 4.63
N VAL A 77 5.38 7.00 4.22
CA VAL A 77 4.11 6.28 4.19
C VAL A 77 4.02 5.62 2.82
N ARG A 78 3.72 4.34 2.76
CA ARG A 78 3.73 3.58 1.51
C ARG A 78 2.81 4.21 0.45
N ALA A 79 3.34 4.43 -0.74
CA ALA A 79 2.60 4.89 -1.90
C ALA A 79 2.28 3.72 -2.85
N ASP A 80 2.96 2.59 -2.67
CA ASP A 80 2.78 1.35 -3.41
C ASP A 80 3.23 0.20 -2.52
N ILE A 81 2.41 -0.85 -2.44
CA ILE A 81 2.72 -2.01 -1.59
C ILE A 81 3.69 -2.97 -2.30
N THR A 82 3.77 -2.94 -3.62
CA THR A 82 4.59 -3.88 -4.40
C THR A 82 6.05 -3.95 -3.94
N PRO A 83 6.75 -2.83 -3.70
CA PRO A 83 8.12 -2.90 -3.18
C PRO A 83 8.22 -3.58 -1.81
N GLN A 84 7.19 -3.44 -0.98
CA GLN A 84 7.15 -4.11 0.32
C GLN A 84 7.01 -5.62 0.18
N ALA A 85 6.17 -6.08 -0.76
CA ALA A 85 6.03 -7.50 -1.06
C ALA A 85 7.36 -8.08 -1.57
N ALA A 86 8.07 -7.35 -2.42
CA ALA A 86 9.38 -7.76 -2.90
C ALA A 86 10.40 -7.88 -1.76
N ARG A 87 10.38 -6.95 -0.82
CA ARG A 87 11.24 -6.98 0.38
C ARG A 87 10.93 -8.20 1.25
N ILE A 88 9.65 -8.49 1.46
CA ILE A 88 9.23 -9.65 2.24
C ILE A 88 9.75 -10.93 1.61
N ASP A 89 9.61 -11.07 0.29
CA ASP A 89 10.12 -12.23 -0.43
C ASP A 89 11.64 -12.36 -0.29
N ALA A 90 12.36 -11.27 -0.49
CA ALA A 90 13.82 -11.28 -0.50
C ALA A 90 14.44 -11.52 0.86
N HIS A 91 13.82 -11.03 1.94
CA HIS A 91 14.47 -10.96 3.25
C HIS A 91 13.75 -11.72 4.37
N MET A 92 12.44 -11.95 4.24
CA MET A 92 11.65 -12.56 5.32
C MET A 92 11.19 -13.96 5.00
N LEU A 93 11.05 -14.31 3.73
CA LEU A 93 10.64 -15.63 3.28
C LEU A 93 11.85 -16.34 2.68
N ASN A 94 12.25 -17.43 3.31
CA ASN A 94 13.41 -18.18 2.83
C ASN A 94 12.95 -19.30 1.88
N ASN A 95 12.24 -18.92 0.84
CA ASN A 95 11.69 -19.86 -0.12
C ASN A 95 12.61 -20.07 -1.30
N GLN A 96 12.85 -21.36 -1.60
CA GLN A 96 13.49 -21.75 -2.84
C GLN A 96 12.40 -22.25 -3.78
N GLY A 97 12.10 -21.47 -4.80
CA GLY A 97 11.07 -21.81 -5.75
C GLY A 97 10.14 -20.64 -6.00
N VAL A 98 8.96 -20.94 -6.52
CA VAL A 98 7.99 -19.91 -6.89
C VAL A 98 7.35 -19.31 -5.64
N THR A 99 7.43 -17.98 -5.53
CA THR A 99 6.75 -17.22 -4.49
C THR A 99 5.55 -16.51 -5.10
N ARG A 100 4.38 -16.67 -4.47
CA ARG A 100 3.16 -15.98 -4.85
C ARG A 100 2.57 -15.30 -3.65
N LEU A 101 2.61 -13.97 -3.64
CA LEU A 101 2.08 -13.16 -2.54
C LEU A 101 0.95 -12.29 -3.05
N CYS A 102 -0.04 -12.06 -2.20
CA CYS A 102 -1.06 -11.07 -2.47
C CYS A 102 -1.23 -10.14 -1.28
N TYR A 103 -1.76 -8.96 -1.54
CA TYR A 103 -1.90 -7.94 -0.51
C TYR A 103 -3.08 -7.04 -0.85
N ALA A 104 -3.63 -6.42 0.19
CA ALA A 104 -4.69 -5.43 0.08
C ALA A 104 -4.51 -4.42 1.20
N GLY A 105 -4.56 -3.14 0.85
CA GLY A 105 -4.43 -2.09 1.85
C GLY A 105 -4.46 -0.71 1.23
N SER A 106 -4.63 0.29 2.08
CA SER A 106 -4.57 1.68 1.65
C SER A 106 -3.12 2.08 1.41
N VAL A 107 -2.93 2.88 0.38
CA VAL A 107 -1.68 3.59 0.13
C VAL A 107 -1.96 5.09 0.17
N LEU A 108 -0.93 5.89 0.31
CA LEU A 108 -1.08 7.34 0.38
C LEU A 108 -0.10 7.99 -0.59
N ARG A 109 -0.62 8.88 -1.43
CA ARG A 109 0.18 9.54 -2.47
C ARG A 109 0.09 11.04 -2.31
N THR A 110 1.19 11.71 -2.64
CA THR A 110 1.26 13.18 -2.55
C THR A 110 0.34 13.88 -3.53
N HIS A 111 0.02 13.22 -4.65
CA HIS A 111 -0.91 13.75 -5.66
C HIS A 111 -1.96 12.71 -6.01
N PRO A 112 -3.19 13.16 -6.36
CA PRO A 112 -4.20 12.24 -6.86
C PRO A 112 -3.75 11.65 -8.19
N ASP A 113 -4.12 10.39 -8.43
CA ASP A 113 -3.69 9.65 -9.61
C ASP A 113 -4.91 9.25 -10.43
N GLY A 114 -4.91 9.61 -11.71
CA GLY A 114 -5.84 9.13 -12.72
C GLY A 114 -7.31 9.27 -12.37
N ILE A 115 -8.04 8.21 -12.63
CA ILE A 115 -9.51 8.19 -12.58
C ILE A 115 -10.05 8.27 -11.16
N ALA A 116 -9.33 7.71 -10.20
CA ALA A 116 -9.82 7.61 -8.81
C ALA A 116 -9.87 8.96 -8.10
N GLN A 117 -9.07 9.95 -8.51
CA GLN A 117 -9.06 11.30 -7.94
C GLN A 117 -8.92 11.31 -6.41
N THR A 118 -8.26 10.30 -5.84
CA THR A 118 -8.00 10.22 -4.41
C THR A 118 -6.51 10.04 -4.16
N ARG A 119 -6.02 10.62 -3.05
CA ARG A 119 -4.65 10.43 -2.61
C ARG A 119 -4.47 9.20 -1.73
N GLN A 120 -5.59 8.56 -1.33
CA GLN A 120 -5.57 7.37 -0.49
C GLN A 120 -6.37 6.22 -1.10
N PRO A 121 -5.92 5.68 -2.26
CA PRO A 121 -6.61 4.56 -2.87
C PRO A 121 -6.37 3.26 -2.11
N MET A 122 -7.31 2.32 -2.25
CA MET A 122 -7.11 0.93 -1.85
C MET A 122 -6.34 0.22 -2.96
N GLN A 123 -5.26 -0.44 -2.61
CA GLN A 123 -4.50 -1.25 -3.55
C GLN A 123 -4.69 -2.72 -3.23
N ILE A 124 -5.11 -3.49 -4.22
CA ILE A 124 -5.20 -4.94 -4.14
C ILE A 124 -4.43 -5.50 -5.31
N SER A 125 -3.42 -6.31 -5.06
CA SER A 125 -2.59 -6.84 -6.13
C SER A 125 -1.82 -8.08 -5.68
N LYS A 126 -0.95 -8.55 -6.55
CA LYS A 126 -0.16 -9.75 -6.35
C LYS A 126 1.29 -9.52 -6.75
N PHE A 127 2.17 -10.34 -6.19
CA PHE A 127 3.60 -10.37 -6.47
C PHE A 127 4.02 -11.80 -6.74
N ASN A 128 4.77 -11.99 -7.81
CA ASN A 128 5.34 -13.28 -8.19
C ASN A 128 6.86 -13.16 -8.27
N ALA A 129 7.54 -14.18 -7.77
CA ALA A 129 8.99 -14.27 -7.90
C ALA A 129 9.44 -15.69 -8.20
#